data_5efc087e8d46547102379db6a47fdf6a
#
_entry.id   5efc087e8d46547102379db6a47fdf6a
#
_cell.length_a   1.000
_cell.length_b   1.000
_cell.length_c   1.000
_cell.angle_alpha   90.00
_cell.angle_beta   90.00
_cell.angle_gamma   90.00
#
_symmetry.space_group_name_H-M   'P 1'
#
loop_
_entity.id
_entity.type
_entity.pdbx_description
1 polymer ?
#
loop_
_entity_poly.entity_id
_entity_poly.type
_entity_poly.pdbx_seq_one_letter_code
_entity_poly.pdbx_strand_id
1 'polypeptide(L)'
;MRYETRALLNLIKFKNKTLGIRIFASNMISCLTSHISYLISVVLLALFLSSCVNDLNKVKEIASNEVGTIVEPTTGVDLILSDSAKVTIHLTAPLILQYNPENAKKAYKVAPKGIKVIHYDKLTQKEDGTIIADTGILHVGDKLYEFRKNVVATNAQGDIYKSDELFWDSATKKVYSHKNVEVYMKSGNVMNGDTFESDDTFLHPSLKNSKGVFHVDENGAQ
;
A
#
# COMPACT_ATOMS: atom_id res chain seq x y z
N MET A 1 -55.13 63.23 60.32
CA MET A 1 -54.06 62.22 60.48
C MET A 1 -54.48 60.76 60.23
N ARG A 2 -55.73 60.35 60.24
CA ARG A 2 -56.12 58.90 60.02
C ARG A 2 -56.27 58.49 58.56
N TYR A 3 -56.38 59.39 57.61
CA TYR A 3 -56.64 59.05 56.20
C TYR A 3 -55.32 58.82 55.38
N GLU A 4 -54.25 59.50 55.73
CA GLU A 4 -52.96 59.37 55.04
C GLU A 4 -52.30 58.01 55.30
N THR A 5 -52.44 57.52 56.53
CA THR A 5 -51.88 56.23 56.89
C THR A 5 -52.57 55.04 56.15
N ARG A 6 -53.87 55.14 55.87
CA ARG A 6 -54.55 54.09 55.07
C ARG A 6 -54.19 54.10 53.59
N ALA A 7 -53.96 55.29 53.01
CA ALA A 7 -53.50 55.41 51.63
C ALA A 7 -52.12 54.81 51.42
N LEU A 8 -51.18 55.12 52.33
CA LEU A 8 -49.83 54.54 52.34
C LEU A 8 -49.84 52.97 52.53
N LEU A 9 -50.67 52.44 53.39
CA LEU A 9 -50.78 51.04 53.61
C LEU A 9 -51.30 50.27 52.38
N ASN A 10 -52.25 50.89 51.66
CA ASN A 10 -52.80 50.32 50.42
C ASN A 10 -51.77 50.38 49.27
N LEU A 11 -50.98 51.44 49.16
CA LEU A 11 -49.93 51.61 48.19
C LEU A 11 -48.82 50.53 48.43
N ILE A 12 -48.45 50.32 49.70
CA ILE A 12 -47.45 49.24 50.04
C ILE A 12 -47.99 47.87 49.73
N LYS A 13 -49.25 47.60 50.05
CA LYS A 13 -49.87 46.28 49.69
C LYS A 13 -49.98 46.10 48.20
N PHE A 14 -50.26 47.10 47.41
CA PHE A 14 -50.33 47.00 45.94
C PHE A 14 -48.94 46.83 45.35
N LYS A 15 -47.90 47.54 45.86
CA LYS A 15 -46.52 47.40 45.41
C LYS A 15 -45.94 46.00 45.73
N ASN A 16 -46.27 45.43 46.87
CA ASN A 16 -45.87 44.08 47.24
C ASN A 16 -46.57 43.03 46.40
N LYS A 17 -47.83 43.24 46.05
CA LYS A 17 -48.59 42.29 45.19
C LYS A 17 -48.03 42.26 43.76
N THR A 18 -47.70 43.48 43.21
CA THR A 18 -47.05 43.54 41.86
C THR A 18 -45.67 43.05 41.85
N LEU A 19 -44.89 43.19 42.94
CA LEU A 19 -43.57 42.64 43.08
C LEU A 19 -43.60 41.08 43.14
N GLY A 20 -44.56 40.51 43.90
CA GLY A 20 -44.77 39.05 43.98
C GLY A 20 -45.12 38.43 42.62
N ILE A 21 -45.98 39.10 41.83
CA ILE A 21 -46.37 38.62 40.49
C ILE A 21 -45.17 38.68 39.52
N ARG A 22 -44.30 39.71 39.60
CA ARG A 22 -43.08 39.82 38.77
C ARG A 22 -42.07 38.75 39.10
N ILE A 23 -41.86 38.46 40.38
CA ILE A 23 -40.93 37.40 40.82
C ILE A 23 -41.48 36.02 40.40
N PHE A 24 -42.76 35.78 40.51
CA PHE A 24 -43.38 34.50 40.12
C PHE A 24 -43.31 34.30 38.59
N ALA A 25 -43.58 35.34 37.80
CA ALA A 25 -43.48 35.31 36.37
C ALA A 25 -41.98 35.09 35.90
N SER A 26 -41.03 35.73 36.55
CA SER A 26 -39.59 35.56 36.27
C SER A 26 -39.13 34.16 36.53
N ASN A 27 -39.55 33.55 37.66
CA ASN A 27 -39.21 32.18 37.99
C ASN A 27 -39.85 31.16 37.07
N MET A 28 -41.09 31.39 36.64
CA MET A 28 -41.78 30.54 35.65
C MET A 28 -41.08 30.59 34.28
N ILE A 29 -40.72 31.78 33.81
CA ILE A 29 -40.01 31.95 32.55
C ILE A 29 -38.62 31.28 32.60
N SER A 30 -37.89 31.43 33.68
CA SER A 30 -36.60 30.79 33.89
C SER A 30 -36.67 29.25 33.91
N CYS A 31 -37.70 28.68 34.52
CA CYS A 31 -37.95 27.25 34.52
C CYS A 31 -38.30 26.74 33.10
N LEU A 32 -39.14 27.48 32.37
CA LEU A 32 -39.55 27.14 31.01
C LEU A 32 -38.36 27.16 30.02
N THR A 33 -37.50 28.18 30.12
CA THR A 33 -36.30 28.32 29.28
C THR A 33 -35.29 27.19 29.57
N SER A 34 -35.15 26.77 30.82
CA SER A 34 -34.29 25.66 31.22
C SER A 34 -34.75 24.35 30.59
N HIS A 35 -36.04 24.02 30.59
CA HIS A 35 -36.59 22.82 29.97
C HIS A 35 -36.48 22.84 28.45
N ILE A 36 -36.68 23.99 27.80
CA ILE A 36 -36.51 24.13 26.34
C ILE A 36 -35.05 23.92 25.95
N SER A 37 -34.11 24.51 26.69
CA SER A 37 -32.67 24.33 26.46
C SER A 37 -32.23 22.83 26.58
N TYR A 38 -32.78 22.15 27.59
CA TYR A 38 -32.52 20.71 27.77
C TYR A 38 -33.07 19.89 26.61
N LEU A 39 -34.26 20.14 26.15
CA LEU A 39 -34.88 19.46 25.01
C LEU A 39 -34.09 19.68 23.71
N ILE A 40 -33.64 20.92 23.46
CA ILE A 40 -32.81 21.24 22.30
C ILE A 40 -31.48 20.43 22.35
N SER A 41 -30.85 20.38 23.53
CA SER A 41 -29.62 19.64 23.73
C SER A 41 -29.77 18.13 23.48
N VAL A 42 -30.88 17.54 23.96
CA VAL A 42 -31.17 16.10 23.73
C VAL A 42 -31.46 15.83 22.25
N VAL A 43 -32.19 16.69 21.55
CA VAL A 43 -32.46 16.56 20.12
C VAL A 43 -31.17 16.70 19.32
N LEU A 44 -30.30 17.65 19.67
CA LEU A 44 -29.01 17.81 19.02
C LEU A 44 -28.11 16.57 19.21
N LEU A 45 -28.07 16.03 20.43
CA LEU A 45 -27.33 14.80 20.73
C LEU A 45 -27.89 13.59 19.96
N ALA A 46 -29.21 13.48 19.83
CA ALA A 46 -29.85 12.42 19.05
C ALA A 46 -29.51 12.50 17.55
N LEU A 47 -29.40 13.72 17.00
CA LEU A 47 -28.98 13.93 15.62
C LEU A 47 -27.51 13.51 15.36
N PHE A 48 -26.64 13.66 16.33
CA PHE A 48 -25.26 13.16 16.22
C PHE A 48 -25.17 11.63 16.28
N LEU A 49 -26.08 10.96 16.94
CA LEU A 49 -26.10 9.50 17.04
C LEU A 49 -26.72 8.81 15.81
N SER A 50 -27.45 9.53 14.96
CA SER A 50 -28.04 9.03 13.71
C SER A 50 -27.08 9.10 12.50
N SER A 51 -25.84 9.59 12.69
CA SER A 51 -24.84 9.64 11.63
C SER A 51 -24.19 8.28 11.44
N CYS A 52 -24.30 7.75 10.23
CA CYS A 52 -23.65 6.56 9.68
C CYS A 52 -24.12 5.20 10.21
N VAL A 53 -25.30 4.79 9.79
CA VAL A 53 -25.52 3.37 9.52
C VAL A 53 -25.01 3.12 8.10
N ASN A 54 -23.73 2.76 7.97
CA ASN A 54 -23.24 2.12 6.75
C ASN A 54 -24.00 0.80 6.63
N ASP A 55 -24.79 0.67 5.58
CA ASP A 55 -25.54 -0.55 5.30
C ASP A 55 -24.54 -1.65 4.87
N LEU A 56 -24.04 -2.39 5.87
CA LEU A 56 -23.13 -3.53 5.69
C LEU A 56 -23.71 -4.60 4.74
N ASN A 57 -25.03 -4.61 4.56
CA ASN A 57 -25.68 -5.54 3.65
C ASN A 57 -25.51 -5.07 2.20
N LYS A 58 -25.57 -3.77 1.92
CA LYS A 58 -25.25 -3.24 0.58
C LYS A 58 -23.78 -3.43 0.22
N VAL A 59 -22.86 -3.29 1.18
CA VAL A 59 -21.44 -3.59 0.96
C VAL A 59 -21.24 -5.08 0.67
N LYS A 60 -21.95 -5.97 1.37
CA LYS A 60 -21.92 -7.41 1.10
C LYS A 60 -22.57 -7.78 -0.23
N GLU A 61 -23.65 -7.12 -0.63
CA GLU A 61 -24.34 -7.36 -1.90
C GLU A 61 -23.50 -6.92 -3.11
N ILE A 62 -22.78 -5.81 -3.01
CA ILE A 62 -21.80 -5.39 -4.01
C ILE A 62 -20.62 -6.38 -4.06
N ALA A 63 -20.13 -6.85 -2.92
CA ALA A 63 -19.05 -7.84 -2.84
C ALA A 63 -19.48 -9.25 -3.27
N SER A 64 -20.75 -9.63 -3.16
CA SER A 64 -21.26 -10.97 -3.52
C SER A 64 -21.64 -11.09 -5.00
N ASN A 65 -21.88 -9.99 -5.71
CA ASN A 65 -22.15 -10.00 -7.15
C ASN A 65 -20.87 -10.00 -8.02
N GLU A 66 -19.71 -9.72 -7.44
CA GLU A 66 -18.42 -9.95 -8.05
C GLU A 66 -17.72 -11.14 -7.36
N VAL A 67 -18.02 -12.36 -7.78
CA VAL A 67 -17.13 -13.51 -7.65
C VAL A 67 -15.95 -13.28 -8.61
N GLY A 68 -15.33 -12.13 -8.49
CA GLY A 68 -14.17 -11.67 -9.24
C GLY A 68 -13.07 -11.26 -8.25
N THR A 69 -11.88 -11.76 -8.47
CA THR A 69 -10.68 -11.29 -7.79
C THR A 69 -10.65 -9.76 -7.82
N ILE A 70 -10.70 -9.11 -6.64
CA ILE A 70 -10.59 -7.65 -6.57
C ILE A 70 -9.24 -7.25 -7.12
N VAL A 71 -9.22 -6.44 -8.16
CA VAL A 71 -7.99 -5.94 -8.80
C VAL A 71 -7.83 -4.48 -8.43
N GLU A 72 -6.75 -4.16 -7.74
CA GLU A 72 -6.40 -2.80 -7.36
C GLU A 72 -5.26 -2.29 -8.26
N PRO A 73 -5.51 -1.31 -9.15
CA PRO A 73 -4.48 -0.73 -9.99
C PRO A 73 -3.70 0.36 -9.25
N THR A 74 -2.37 0.33 -9.37
CA THR A 74 -1.47 1.40 -8.91
C THR A 74 -0.59 1.83 -10.07
N THR A 75 -0.61 3.10 -10.43
CA THR A 75 0.16 3.67 -11.55
C THR A 75 1.40 4.41 -11.08
N GLY A 76 2.45 4.43 -11.90
CA GLY A 76 3.68 5.16 -11.62
C GLY A 76 4.38 4.67 -10.35
N VAL A 77 4.49 3.35 -10.22
CA VAL A 77 5.06 2.73 -9.03
C VAL A 77 6.58 2.95 -8.98
N ASP A 78 7.03 3.49 -7.86
CA ASP A 78 8.42 3.66 -7.47
C ASP A 78 8.54 3.18 -6.02
N LEU A 79 9.08 1.97 -5.82
CA LEU A 79 9.10 1.26 -4.56
C LEU A 79 10.52 0.95 -4.11
N ILE A 80 10.89 1.47 -2.95
CA ILE A 80 12.17 1.17 -2.30
C ILE A 80 11.91 0.23 -1.12
N LEU A 81 12.53 -0.94 -1.17
CA LEU A 81 12.55 -1.87 -0.04
C LEU A 81 13.87 -1.76 0.69
N SER A 82 13.80 -1.68 2.02
CA SER A 82 14.98 -1.61 2.88
C SER A 82 14.88 -2.65 3.99
N ASP A 83 16.03 -3.17 4.38
CA ASP A 83 16.19 -4.05 5.52
C ASP A 83 17.26 -3.46 6.45
N SER A 84 16.91 -3.29 7.74
CA SER A 84 17.80 -2.70 8.75
C SER A 84 18.36 -1.33 8.34
N ALA A 85 17.49 -0.44 7.81
CA ALA A 85 17.78 0.89 7.31
C ALA A 85 18.75 0.94 6.11
N LYS A 86 18.96 -0.17 5.40
CA LYS A 86 19.75 -0.26 4.17
C LYS A 86 18.84 -0.63 3.01
N VAL A 87 18.96 0.09 1.90
CA VAL A 87 18.22 -0.22 0.68
C VAL A 87 18.67 -1.57 0.16
N THR A 88 17.72 -2.43 -0.20
CA THR A 88 18.00 -3.75 -0.78
C THR A 88 17.45 -3.88 -2.18
N ILE A 89 16.30 -3.26 -2.46
CA ILE A 89 15.63 -3.33 -3.75
C ILE A 89 15.03 -1.98 -4.08
N HIS A 90 15.15 -1.57 -5.34
CA HIS A 90 14.39 -0.47 -5.93
C HIS A 90 13.63 -1.01 -7.13
N LEU A 91 12.30 -0.97 -7.07
CA LEU A 91 11.40 -1.49 -8.10
C LEU A 91 10.62 -0.33 -8.72
N THR A 92 10.64 -0.25 -10.04
CA THR A 92 9.83 0.71 -10.79
C THR A 92 8.96 0.00 -11.82
N ALA A 93 7.70 0.44 -11.94
CA ALA A 93 6.76 -0.08 -12.93
C ALA A 93 5.71 0.98 -13.30
N PRO A 94 5.33 1.13 -14.58
CA PRO A 94 4.28 2.07 -14.99
C PRO A 94 2.92 1.75 -14.40
N LEU A 95 2.63 0.48 -14.17
CA LEU A 95 1.36 -0.03 -13.63
C LEU A 95 1.61 -1.32 -12.86
N ILE A 96 1.05 -1.42 -11.66
CA ILE A 96 0.92 -2.68 -10.92
C ILE A 96 -0.57 -2.94 -10.69
N LEU A 97 -1.01 -4.16 -10.98
CA LEU A 97 -2.33 -4.69 -10.66
C LEU A 97 -2.17 -5.64 -9.47
N GLN A 98 -2.83 -5.33 -8.37
CA GLN A 98 -2.84 -6.20 -7.20
C GLN A 98 -4.09 -7.07 -7.23
N TYR A 99 -3.89 -8.38 -7.21
CA TYR A 99 -4.94 -9.39 -7.17
C TYR A 99 -5.05 -9.93 -5.74
N ASN A 100 -6.18 -9.65 -5.10
CA ASN A 100 -6.48 -10.06 -3.73
C ASN A 100 -7.59 -11.13 -3.74
N PRO A 101 -7.28 -12.42 -3.99
CA PRO A 101 -8.26 -13.48 -3.84
C PRO A 101 -8.64 -13.64 -2.37
N GLU A 102 -9.79 -14.24 -2.08
CA GLU A 102 -10.26 -14.53 -0.71
C GLU A 102 -9.20 -15.28 0.13
N ASN A 103 -8.36 -16.07 -0.52
CA ASN A 103 -7.22 -16.72 0.11
C ASN A 103 -5.97 -15.85 -0.04
N ALA A 104 -5.58 -15.15 1.03
CA ALA A 104 -4.40 -14.28 1.06
C ALA A 104 -3.08 -14.97 0.66
N LYS A 105 -2.97 -16.30 0.81
CA LYS A 105 -1.78 -17.07 0.35
C LYS A 105 -1.65 -17.12 -1.17
N LYS A 106 -2.72 -16.82 -1.90
CA LYS A 106 -2.71 -16.77 -3.37
C LYS A 106 -2.67 -15.34 -3.91
N ALA A 107 -2.47 -14.35 -3.05
CA ALA A 107 -2.35 -12.97 -3.49
C ALA A 107 -1.09 -12.78 -4.35
N TYR A 108 -1.24 -12.10 -5.47
CA TYR A 108 -0.12 -11.78 -6.37
C TYR A 108 -0.27 -10.38 -6.96
N LYS A 109 0.83 -9.82 -7.38
CA LYS A 109 0.88 -8.52 -8.07
C LYS A 109 1.47 -8.70 -9.44
N VAL A 110 0.90 -8.02 -10.44
CA VAL A 110 1.36 -8.08 -11.83
C VAL A 110 1.75 -6.68 -12.30
N ALA A 111 2.91 -6.55 -12.90
CA ALA A 111 3.35 -5.38 -13.66
C ALA A 111 3.24 -5.69 -15.17
N PRO A 112 2.10 -5.42 -15.83
CA PRO A 112 1.85 -5.88 -17.21
C PRO A 112 2.47 -4.97 -18.28
N LYS A 113 3.01 -3.80 -17.90
CA LYS A 113 3.54 -2.77 -18.82
C LYS A 113 5.03 -2.49 -18.61
N GLY A 114 5.77 -3.49 -18.18
CA GLY A 114 7.18 -3.40 -17.87
C GLY A 114 7.46 -3.28 -16.38
N ILE A 115 8.62 -3.79 -16.00
CA ILE A 115 9.16 -3.73 -14.65
C ILE A 115 10.68 -3.60 -14.72
N LYS A 116 11.23 -2.78 -13.84
CA LYS A 116 12.67 -2.72 -13.55
C LYS A 116 12.89 -2.93 -12.07
N VAL A 117 13.78 -3.83 -11.73
CA VAL A 117 14.22 -4.11 -10.36
C VAL A 117 15.71 -3.90 -10.29
N ILE A 118 16.15 -3.10 -9.33
CA ILE A 118 17.56 -2.89 -9.00
C ILE A 118 17.80 -3.50 -7.63
N HIS A 119 18.79 -4.37 -7.54
CA HIS A 119 19.27 -4.94 -6.29
C HIS A 119 20.48 -4.18 -5.79
N TYR A 120 20.59 -4.00 -4.47
CA TYR A 120 21.69 -3.29 -3.82
C TYR A 120 22.41 -4.19 -2.84
N ASP A 121 23.72 -4.19 -2.89
CA ASP A 121 24.54 -4.84 -1.86
C ASP A 121 24.38 -4.15 -0.51
N LYS A 122 24.05 -4.91 0.51
CA LYS A 122 23.77 -4.39 1.86
C LYS A 122 24.95 -3.73 2.53
N LEU A 123 26.17 -4.09 2.21
CA LEU A 123 27.39 -3.57 2.84
C LEU A 123 27.85 -2.28 2.19
N THR A 124 27.94 -2.29 0.88
CA THR A 124 28.47 -1.18 0.08
C THR A 124 27.40 -0.18 -0.35
N GLN A 125 26.12 -0.58 -0.32
CA GLN A 125 24.97 0.17 -0.81
C GLN A 125 25.10 0.58 -2.29
N LYS A 126 25.86 -0.19 -3.06
CA LYS A 126 25.98 -0.07 -4.52
C LYS A 126 25.03 -1.01 -5.21
N GLU A 127 24.64 -0.65 -6.43
CA GLU A 127 23.89 -1.55 -7.31
C GLU A 127 24.75 -2.78 -7.61
N ASP A 128 24.21 -3.97 -7.35
CA ASP A 128 24.88 -5.24 -7.60
C ASP A 128 24.11 -6.14 -8.57
N GLY A 129 22.93 -5.72 -9.00
CA GLY A 129 22.16 -6.38 -10.03
C GLY A 129 20.97 -5.55 -10.52
N THR A 130 20.60 -5.75 -11.77
CA THR A 130 19.41 -5.14 -12.37
C THR A 130 18.66 -6.19 -13.18
N ILE A 131 17.33 -6.23 -13.07
CA ILE A 131 16.46 -7.06 -13.91
C ILE A 131 15.42 -6.16 -14.56
N ILE A 132 15.25 -6.27 -15.88
CA ILE A 132 14.24 -5.57 -16.67
C ILE A 132 13.44 -6.64 -17.44
N ALA A 133 12.11 -6.48 -17.52
CA ALA A 133 11.24 -7.35 -18.29
C ALA A 133 9.98 -6.62 -18.74
N ASP A 134 9.29 -7.15 -19.77
CA ASP A 134 8.00 -6.61 -20.23
C ASP A 134 6.88 -6.87 -19.23
N THR A 135 7.00 -7.94 -18.42
CA THR A 135 6.01 -8.29 -17.42
C THR A 135 6.70 -8.83 -16.17
N GLY A 136 6.26 -8.37 -15.00
CA GLY A 136 6.66 -8.91 -13.70
C GLY A 136 5.47 -9.45 -12.93
N ILE A 137 5.64 -10.57 -12.21
CA ILE A 137 4.64 -11.15 -11.32
C ILE A 137 5.32 -11.38 -9.96
N LEU A 138 4.72 -10.88 -8.90
CA LEU A 138 5.17 -11.11 -7.53
C LEU A 138 4.14 -11.97 -6.80
N HIS A 139 4.53 -13.18 -6.43
CA HIS A 139 3.77 -14.07 -5.56
C HIS A 139 4.06 -13.71 -4.10
N VAL A 140 3.13 -12.97 -3.49
CA VAL A 140 3.35 -12.31 -2.18
C VAL A 140 3.65 -13.31 -1.07
N GLY A 141 2.95 -14.47 -1.05
CA GLY A 141 3.12 -15.52 -0.04
C GLY A 141 4.45 -16.26 -0.13
N ASP A 142 4.93 -16.47 -1.35
CA ASP A 142 6.08 -17.32 -1.63
C ASP A 142 7.38 -16.54 -1.79
N LYS A 143 7.33 -15.20 -1.77
CA LYS A 143 8.47 -14.30 -2.03
C LYS A 143 9.17 -14.60 -3.37
N LEU A 144 8.38 -15.08 -4.34
CA LEU A 144 8.83 -15.43 -5.68
C LEU A 144 8.50 -14.31 -6.65
N TYR A 145 9.50 -13.81 -7.34
CA TYR A 145 9.37 -12.87 -8.45
C TYR A 145 9.54 -13.63 -9.76
N GLU A 146 8.64 -13.39 -10.68
CA GLU A 146 8.63 -13.99 -12.00
C GLU A 146 8.69 -12.89 -13.05
N PHE A 147 9.66 -12.94 -13.94
CA PHE A 147 9.87 -12.02 -15.04
C PHE A 147 9.63 -12.72 -16.36
N ARG A 148 8.86 -12.08 -17.24
CA ARG A 148 8.42 -12.66 -18.50
C ARG A 148 8.61 -11.70 -19.66
N LYS A 149 9.02 -12.24 -20.79
CA LYS A 149 9.27 -11.57 -22.07
C LYS A 149 10.38 -10.53 -22.01
N ASN A 150 11.29 -10.63 -22.94
CA ASN A 150 12.43 -9.72 -23.10
C ASN A 150 13.17 -9.46 -21.78
N VAL A 151 13.38 -10.53 -20.99
CA VAL A 151 14.07 -10.41 -19.70
C VAL A 151 15.54 -10.14 -19.96
N VAL A 152 16.05 -9.08 -19.35
CA VAL A 152 17.45 -8.70 -19.33
C VAL A 152 17.89 -8.51 -17.89
N ALA A 153 18.80 -9.34 -17.41
CA ALA A 153 19.45 -9.14 -16.12
C ALA A 153 20.93 -8.74 -16.33
N THR A 154 21.44 -7.90 -15.42
CA THR A 154 22.83 -7.46 -15.45
C THR A 154 23.38 -7.58 -14.03
N ASN A 155 24.58 -8.18 -13.88
CA ASN A 155 25.26 -8.28 -12.59
C ASN A 155 26.21 -7.08 -12.33
N ALA A 156 26.82 -7.06 -11.16
CA ALA A 156 27.77 -6.01 -10.75
C ALA A 156 29.03 -5.95 -11.64
N GLN A 157 29.40 -7.06 -12.29
CA GLN A 157 30.54 -7.14 -13.21
C GLN A 157 30.21 -6.60 -14.60
N GLY A 158 28.94 -6.41 -14.92
CA GLY A 158 28.45 -5.98 -16.22
C GLY A 158 28.18 -7.13 -17.19
N ASP A 159 28.11 -8.36 -16.72
CA ASP A 159 27.63 -9.48 -17.52
C ASP A 159 26.11 -9.37 -17.69
N ILE A 160 25.64 -9.70 -18.90
CA ILE A 160 24.24 -9.56 -19.30
C ILE A 160 23.65 -10.94 -19.56
N TYR A 161 22.50 -11.20 -18.96
CA TYR A 161 21.72 -12.42 -19.07
C TYR A 161 20.41 -12.12 -19.78
N LYS A 162 20.11 -12.78 -20.88
CA LYS A 162 18.87 -12.60 -21.65
C LYS A 162 18.07 -13.88 -21.70
N SER A 163 16.77 -13.78 -21.47
CA SER A 163 15.83 -14.92 -21.54
C SER A 163 14.40 -14.41 -21.78
N ASP A 164 13.50 -15.32 -22.14
CA ASP A 164 12.05 -15.04 -22.13
C ASP A 164 11.42 -15.24 -20.76
N GLU A 165 12.19 -15.79 -19.81
CA GLU A 165 11.71 -16.10 -18.47
C GLU A 165 12.86 -16.03 -17.46
N LEU A 166 12.58 -15.49 -16.29
CA LEU A 166 13.47 -15.53 -15.13
C LEU A 166 12.64 -15.59 -13.86
N PHE A 167 13.00 -16.45 -12.95
CA PHE A 167 12.46 -16.52 -11.59
C PHE A 167 13.52 -16.06 -10.60
N TRP A 168 13.11 -15.26 -9.63
CA TRP A 168 13.92 -14.92 -8.49
C TRP A 168 13.20 -15.29 -7.20
N ASP A 169 13.70 -16.29 -6.52
CA ASP A 169 13.27 -16.68 -5.17
C ASP A 169 14.09 -15.91 -4.15
N SER A 170 13.49 -14.86 -3.60
CA SER A 170 14.16 -13.99 -2.63
C SER A 170 14.31 -14.63 -1.24
N ALA A 171 13.60 -15.73 -0.95
CA ALA A 171 13.74 -16.48 0.30
C ALA A 171 14.98 -17.38 0.27
N THR A 172 15.23 -18.06 -0.85
CA THR A 172 16.39 -18.94 -1.05
C THR A 172 17.58 -18.23 -1.68
N LYS A 173 17.40 -16.96 -2.11
CA LYS A 173 18.40 -16.16 -2.83
C LYS A 173 18.89 -16.82 -4.10
N LYS A 174 17.98 -17.40 -4.86
CA LYS A 174 18.26 -18.08 -6.11
C LYS A 174 17.54 -17.41 -7.27
N VAL A 175 18.25 -17.37 -8.40
CA VAL A 175 17.70 -16.95 -9.69
C VAL A 175 17.79 -18.13 -10.64
N TYR A 176 16.72 -18.40 -11.39
CA TYR A 176 16.71 -19.53 -12.31
C TYR A 176 15.78 -19.29 -13.51
N SER A 177 16.03 -20.04 -14.59
CA SER A 177 15.16 -20.09 -15.77
C SER A 177 15.05 -21.54 -16.27
N HIS A 178 13.83 -21.92 -16.68
CA HIS A 178 13.58 -23.20 -17.36
C HIS A 178 13.63 -23.07 -18.88
N LYS A 179 13.95 -21.85 -19.36
CA LYS A 179 14.09 -21.53 -20.77
C LYS A 179 15.52 -21.19 -21.11
N ASN A 180 15.79 -21.16 -22.41
CA ASN A 180 17.07 -20.75 -22.92
C ASN A 180 17.53 -19.41 -22.32
N VAL A 181 18.80 -19.34 -21.90
CA VAL A 181 19.45 -18.15 -21.42
C VAL A 181 20.72 -17.90 -22.23
N GLU A 182 20.84 -16.70 -22.76
CA GLU A 182 22.04 -16.19 -23.38
C GLU A 182 22.81 -15.32 -22.38
N VAL A 183 24.08 -15.61 -22.20
CA VAL A 183 24.98 -14.89 -21.29
C VAL A 183 26.06 -14.18 -22.10
N TYR A 184 26.08 -12.87 -22.01
CA TYR A 184 27.09 -12.01 -22.62
C TYR A 184 28.02 -11.51 -21.52
N MET A 185 29.20 -12.10 -21.43
CA MET A 185 30.19 -11.70 -20.44
C MET A 185 30.88 -10.41 -20.86
N LYS A 186 31.20 -9.56 -19.91
CA LYS A 186 31.95 -8.31 -20.14
C LYS A 186 33.32 -8.58 -20.82
N SER A 187 33.90 -9.79 -20.64
CA SER A 187 35.11 -10.24 -21.32
C SER A 187 34.93 -10.47 -22.83
N GLY A 188 33.71 -10.35 -23.36
CA GLY A 188 33.40 -10.65 -24.76
C GLY A 188 32.98 -12.09 -25.02
N ASN A 189 33.08 -12.99 -24.05
CA ASN A 189 32.61 -14.36 -24.18
C ASN A 189 31.08 -14.41 -24.22
N VAL A 190 30.54 -15.31 -25.05
CA VAL A 190 29.09 -15.52 -25.14
C VAL A 190 28.80 -16.99 -24.86
N MET A 191 27.85 -17.22 -23.97
CA MET A 191 27.37 -18.58 -23.63
C MET A 191 25.85 -18.63 -23.82
N ASN A 192 25.34 -19.83 -24.06
CA ASN A 192 23.92 -20.09 -24.20
C ASN A 192 23.64 -21.44 -23.56
N GLY A 193 22.52 -21.59 -22.85
CA GLY A 193 22.12 -22.86 -22.24
C GLY A 193 20.60 -22.99 -22.18
N ASP A 194 20.10 -24.22 -22.14
CA ASP A 194 18.67 -24.54 -22.14
C ASP A 194 18.00 -24.19 -20.82
N THR A 195 18.75 -24.28 -19.72
CA THR A 195 18.31 -23.86 -18.38
C THR A 195 19.44 -23.13 -17.65
N PHE A 196 19.05 -22.31 -16.70
CA PHE A 196 19.94 -21.44 -15.95
C PHE A 196 19.62 -21.50 -14.45
N GLU A 197 20.63 -21.49 -13.60
CA GLU A 197 20.52 -21.26 -12.16
C GLU A 197 21.73 -20.46 -11.67
N SER A 198 21.52 -19.54 -10.74
CA SER A 198 22.55 -18.75 -10.07
C SER A 198 22.09 -18.30 -8.67
N ASP A 199 23.00 -17.73 -7.89
CA ASP A 199 22.64 -16.88 -6.76
C ASP A 199 21.97 -15.56 -7.24
N ASP A 200 21.40 -14.80 -6.31
CA ASP A 200 20.69 -13.55 -6.57
C ASP A 200 21.60 -12.39 -7.02
N THR A 201 22.92 -12.58 -6.98
CA THR A 201 23.93 -11.63 -7.50
C THR A 201 24.41 -11.98 -8.91
N PHE A 202 23.99 -13.13 -9.46
CA PHE A 202 24.42 -13.66 -10.77
C PHE A 202 25.94 -13.90 -10.86
N LEU A 203 26.61 -14.17 -9.74
CA LEU A 203 28.07 -14.40 -9.70
C LEU A 203 28.46 -15.84 -9.95
N HIS A 204 27.55 -16.79 -9.72
CA HIS A 204 27.82 -18.23 -9.83
C HIS A 204 26.84 -18.90 -10.81
N PRO A 205 26.85 -18.49 -12.10
CA PRO A 205 25.91 -19.03 -13.08
C PRO A 205 26.23 -20.49 -13.42
N SER A 206 25.19 -21.31 -13.48
CA SER A 206 25.20 -22.70 -13.97
C SER A 206 24.23 -22.81 -15.14
N LEU A 207 24.71 -23.29 -16.26
CA LEU A 207 23.97 -23.53 -17.49
C LEU A 207 23.97 -24.98 -17.83
N LYS A 208 22.80 -25.54 -18.20
CA LYS A 208 22.74 -26.93 -18.73
C LYS A 208 22.72 -26.92 -20.25
N ASN A 209 23.32 -27.93 -20.85
CA ASN A 209 23.47 -28.08 -22.30
C ASN A 209 24.07 -26.82 -22.95
N SER A 210 25.08 -26.25 -22.29
CA SER A 210 25.67 -25.02 -22.70
C SER A 210 26.55 -25.11 -23.93
N LYS A 211 26.46 -24.09 -24.77
CA LYS A 211 27.36 -23.86 -25.91
C LYS A 211 27.90 -22.43 -25.76
N GLY A 212 29.11 -22.16 -26.19
CA GLY A 212 29.67 -20.82 -26.06
C GLY A 212 30.78 -20.56 -27.07
N VAL A 213 31.03 -19.27 -27.27
CA VAL A 213 32.18 -18.75 -28.01
C VAL A 213 33.06 -18.03 -27.01
N PHE A 214 34.30 -18.47 -26.93
CA PHE A 214 35.30 -17.93 -26.01
C PHE A 214 36.40 -17.25 -26.81
N HIS A 215 36.74 -16.06 -26.43
CA HIS A 215 37.93 -15.36 -26.95
C HIS A 215 39.12 -15.86 -26.14
N VAL A 216 40.10 -16.41 -26.83
CA VAL A 216 41.36 -16.83 -26.22
C VAL A 216 42.41 -15.77 -26.61
N ASP A 217 42.94 -15.09 -25.61
CA ASP A 217 44.07 -14.20 -25.85
C ASP A 217 45.31 -15.03 -26.26
N GLU A 218 45.83 -14.81 -27.45
CA GLU A 218 47.01 -15.54 -27.98
C GLU A 218 48.28 -15.42 -27.11
N ASN A 219 48.29 -14.53 -26.13
CA ASN A 219 49.40 -14.28 -25.23
C ASN A 219 49.43 -15.16 -23.97
N GLY A 220 48.46 -16.12 -23.80
CA GLY A 220 48.36 -17.00 -22.65
C GLY A 220 49.00 -18.38 -22.83
N ALA A 221 49.57 -18.71 -23.96
CA ALA A 221 50.25 -20.00 -24.22
C ALA A 221 51.76 -19.86 -24.00
N GLN A 222 52.19 -19.76 -22.74
CA GLN A 222 53.55 -20.07 -22.31
C GLN A 222 53.52 -21.07 -21.17
#